data_9b8ef2647b5af5c0ff14626f5bf8161a
#
_entry.id   9b8ef2647b5af5c0ff14626f5bf8161a
#
_cell.length_a   1.000
_cell.length_b   1.000
_cell.length_c   1.000
_cell.angle_alpha   90.00
_cell.angle_beta   90.00
_cell.angle_gamma   90.00
#
_symmetry.space_group_name_H-M   'P 1'
#
loop_
_entity.id
_entity.type
_entity.pdbx_description
1 polymer ?
#
loop_
_entity_poly.entity_id
_entity_poly.type
_entity_poly.pdbx_seq_one_letter_code
_entity_poly.pdbx_strand_id
1 'polypeptide(L)'
;MFDNNKLGEIRPNQLITTFGPGAIVDAVKDSVTILDLNYWKEKGKKIIDGRLASYLNVDCFYMPRTSYSGDIPATSFPYMHVCSSVKCGRIFDVRDNFDLDRYLKFGVTCPFCHKPAYPSRFITICENGHMNDFPWSWWVHNGSSTCKGTLRMYSTGNTSTLADMWVECSCGAKRSMSGATQKENFEGMTCSGHHPFRPYHKNEKCDKILIPSQRGASNVYFPVMRSAISIPPWINPLYNLIDEHLRLIDSYEEDFGDMGLDKAYQKFFSAFTREEFDAALLRRRQNIKEFTEIKQMEYNAITHHADPVYASNKMHFKAEEDPLPEYLRPYFKRVIRITRLREVRVLLGFTRVDAPDPDADEQTNIVFLNKGKTEHWLPAAEIHGEGVFIEFNRDTIDSWLSSPQLSALSQKYAQCYKEFCESKEWTITTLRDARYVLMHTFAHLLIKQMSMASGYSSSAIRERIYFGDDMSGVLLYTGSSDKEGSLGGLVELGNISQLRILMRDAFQEALVCTNDPECLNNTPAGNNSNGAACHSCCMISETACENGNRMLDRGLIVPIDGREDQAYFKALVEELCQLDA
;
A
#
# COMPACT_ATOMS: atom_id res chain seq x y z
N MET A 1 4.47 19.82 -28.83
CA MET A 1 3.14 20.48 -28.72
C MET A 1 2.40 19.73 -27.63
N PHE A 2 2.14 20.37 -26.50
CA PHE A 2 1.29 19.76 -25.48
C PHE A 2 -0.12 19.66 -26.05
N ASP A 3 -0.71 18.47 -26.02
CA ASP A 3 -2.10 18.26 -26.39
C ASP A 3 -2.98 19.08 -25.44
N ASN A 4 -3.66 20.11 -25.95
CA ASN A 4 -4.45 21.04 -25.15
C ASN A 4 -5.62 20.39 -24.39
N ASN A 5 -5.90 19.12 -24.66
CA ASN A 5 -7.00 18.36 -24.06
C ASN A 5 -6.59 17.51 -22.85
N LYS A 6 -5.29 17.49 -22.47
CA LYS A 6 -4.82 16.76 -21.32
C LYS A 6 -4.79 17.64 -20.07
N LEU A 7 -5.29 17.11 -18.95
CA LEU A 7 -5.25 17.77 -17.63
C LEU A 7 -3.90 17.57 -16.94
N GLY A 8 -3.24 16.43 -17.17
CA GLY A 8 -1.95 16.07 -16.58
C GLY A 8 -1.50 14.68 -17.06
N GLU A 9 -0.35 14.24 -16.58
CA GLU A 9 0.21 12.93 -16.86
C GLU A 9 0.44 12.17 -15.53
N ILE A 10 0.04 10.90 -15.50
CA ILE A 10 0.21 10.01 -14.35
C ILE A 10 0.97 8.77 -14.84
N ARG A 11 2.01 8.37 -14.11
CA ARG A 11 2.73 7.13 -14.40
C ARG A 11 1.86 5.92 -14.06
N PRO A 12 1.93 4.81 -14.83
CA PRO A 12 1.11 3.62 -14.57
C PRO A 12 1.21 3.09 -13.14
N ASN A 13 2.40 3.10 -12.57
CA ASN A 13 2.61 2.67 -11.19
C ASN A 13 1.93 3.59 -10.15
N GLN A 14 1.83 4.89 -10.43
CA GLN A 14 1.09 5.82 -9.55
C GLN A 14 -0.41 5.55 -9.55
N LEU A 15 -0.97 5.03 -10.66
CA LEU A 15 -2.38 4.61 -10.74
C LEU A 15 -2.65 3.34 -9.93
N ILE A 16 -1.63 2.58 -9.57
CA ILE A 16 -1.76 1.40 -8.69
C ILE A 16 -1.53 1.76 -7.22
N THR A 17 -0.76 2.80 -6.96
CA THR A 17 -0.34 3.14 -5.59
C THR A 17 -1.04 4.38 -5.03
N THR A 18 -0.82 5.54 -5.63
CA THR A 18 -1.19 6.83 -5.03
C THR A 18 -2.45 7.43 -5.64
N PHE A 19 -2.62 7.27 -6.96
CA PHE A 19 -3.64 7.94 -7.76
C PHE A 19 -4.56 6.94 -8.47
N GLY A 20 -4.96 5.87 -7.79
CA GLY A 20 -5.91 4.89 -8.31
C GLY A 20 -7.34 5.43 -8.41
N PRO A 21 -8.28 4.62 -8.96
CA PRO A 21 -9.69 4.97 -8.95
C PRO A 21 -10.18 5.41 -7.58
N GLY A 22 -10.88 6.54 -7.51
CA GLY A 22 -11.33 7.15 -6.26
C GLY A 22 -10.33 8.09 -5.58
N ALA A 23 -9.08 8.15 -6.03
CA ALA A 23 -8.10 9.13 -5.55
C ALA A 23 -8.37 10.52 -6.15
N ILE A 24 -7.99 11.55 -5.41
CA ILE A 24 -7.96 12.93 -5.89
C ILE A 24 -6.57 13.22 -6.46
N VAL A 25 -6.54 13.82 -7.64
CA VAL A 25 -5.32 14.26 -8.33
C VAL A 25 -5.39 15.75 -8.57
N ASP A 26 -4.43 16.49 -8.05
CA ASP A 26 -4.28 17.91 -8.35
C ASP A 26 -3.53 18.07 -9.69
N ALA A 27 -4.28 18.41 -10.73
CA ALA A 27 -3.76 18.74 -12.04
C ALA A 27 -3.51 20.26 -12.17
N VAL A 28 -2.82 20.67 -13.26
CA VAL A 28 -2.43 22.10 -13.43
C VAL A 28 -3.63 23.04 -13.46
N LYS A 29 -4.77 22.61 -13.99
CA LYS A 29 -5.96 23.45 -14.22
C LYS A 29 -7.09 23.18 -13.24
N ASP A 30 -7.10 22.03 -12.58
CA ASP A 30 -8.18 21.60 -11.71
C ASP A 30 -7.73 20.46 -10.79
N SER A 31 -8.58 20.08 -9.86
CA SER A 31 -8.50 18.84 -9.10
C SER A 31 -9.52 17.84 -9.62
N VAL A 32 -9.13 16.61 -9.82
CA VAL A 32 -9.98 15.57 -10.41
C VAL A 32 -9.94 14.29 -9.58
N THR A 33 -11.00 13.50 -9.64
CA THR A 33 -10.99 12.12 -9.14
C THR A 33 -10.94 11.15 -10.31
N ILE A 34 -10.10 10.11 -10.18
CA ILE A 34 -9.96 9.05 -11.18
C ILE A 34 -11.21 8.15 -11.13
N LEU A 35 -11.81 7.89 -12.29
CA LEU A 35 -13.02 7.07 -12.39
C LEU A 35 -12.73 5.57 -12.24
N ASP A 36 -13.76 4.82 -11.83
CA ASP A 36 -13.70 3.37 -11.66
C ASP A 36 -13.45 2.63 -12.99
N LEU A 37 -12.98 1.38 -12.91
CA LEU A 37 -12.57 0.55 -14.05
C LEU A 37 -13.61 0.41 -15.15
N ASN A 38 -14.90 0.47 -14.81
CA ASN A 38 -15.99 0.43 -15.79
C ASN A 38 -15.96 1.57 -16.81
N TYR A 39 -15.29 2.66 -16.49
CA TYR A 39 -15.13 3.82 -17.36
C TYR A 39 -13.84 3.76 -18.20
N TRP A 40 -12.94 2.82 -17.92
CA TRP A 40 -11.70 2.66 -18.67
C TRP A 40 -11.97 1.95 -19.99
N LYS A 41 -11.81 2.66 -21.09
CA LYS A 41 -12.12 2.15 -22.44
C LYS A 41 -11.11 1.13 -22.93
N GLU A 42 -9.86 1.24 -22.50
CA GLU A 42 -8.76 0.45 -23.02
C GLU A 42 -7.87 -0.06 -21.88
N LYS A 43 -7.40 -1.26 -22.05
CA LYS A 43 -6.48 -1.94 -21.15
C LYS A 43 -5.05 -1.87 -21.72
N GLY A 44 -4.04 -1.81 -20.88
CA GLY A 44 -2.65 -1.91 -21.28
C GLY A 44 -2.18 -3.36 -21.45
N LYS A 45 -0.90 -3.61 -21.18
CA LYS A 45 -0.30 -4.95 -21.25
C LYS A 45 -0.96 -5.88 -20.23
N LYS A 46 -1.33 -7.08 -20.64
CA LYS A 46 -1.76 -8.16 -19.74
C LYS A 46 -0.60 -8.60 -18.84
N ILE A 47 -0.87 -8.74 -17.56
CA ILE A 47 0.06 -9.21 -16.55
C ILE A 47 -0.46 -10.53 -16.01
N ILE A 48 0.42 -11.52 -15.92
CA ILE A 48 0.07 -12.88 -15.48
C ILE A 48 0.77 -13.17 -14.15
N ASP A 49 0.01 -13.54 -13.14
CA ASP A 49 0.39 -14.27 -11.93
C ASP A 49 -0.80 -15.10 -11.47
N GLY A 50 -0.76 -16.39 -11.78
CA GLY A 50 -1.88 -17.29 -11.57
C GLY A 50 -2.24 -17.49 -10.09
N ARG A 51 -1.26 -17.40 -9.17
CA ARG A 51 -1.49 -17.53 -7.72
C ARG A 51 -2.31 -16.37 -7.21
N LEU A 52 -1.85 -15.16 -7.55
CA LEU A 52 -2.52 -13.93 -7.15
C LEU A 52 -3.91 -13.80 -7.78
N ALA A 53 -4.05 -14.24 -9.05
CA ALA A 53 -5.35 -14.28 -9.73
C ALA A 53 -6.32 -15.27 -9.07
N SER A 54 -5.84 -16.46 -8.65
CA SER A 54 -6.63 -17.43 -7.90
C SER A 54 -7.10 -16.87 -6.55
N TYR A 55 -6.18 -16.31 -5.77
CA TYR A 55 -6.49 -15.71 -4.48
C TYR A 55 -7.52 -14.56 -4.59
N LEU A 56 -7.37 -13.69 -5.58
CA LEU A 56 -8.25 -12.53 -5.78
C LEU A 56 -9.53 -12.85 -6.55
N ASN A 57 -9.70 -14.10 -6.97
CA ASN A 57 -10.83 -14.56 -7.79
C ASN A 57 -11.06 -13.64 -9.01
N VAL A 58 -10.00 -13.50 -9.82
CA VAL A 58 -10.00 -12.76 -11.08
C VAL A 58 -9.34 -13.59 -12.19
N ASP A 59 -9.63 -13.24 -13.45
CA ASP A 59 -9.09 -13.95 -14.60
C ASP A 59 -7.65 -13.54 -14.92
N CYS A 60 -7.35 -12.23 -14.77
CA CYS A 60 -6.06 -11.66 -15.10
C CYS A 60 -5.90 -10.24 -14.57
N PHE A 61 -4.74 -9.69 -14.82
CA PHE A 61 -4.40 -8.30 -14.51
C PHE A 61 -4.01 -7.55 -15.77
N TYR A 62 -4.22 -6.23 -15.76
CA TYR A 62 -3.76 -5.36 -16.82
C TYR A 62 -3.00 -4.15 -16.25
N MET A 63 -1.90 -3.82 -16.90
CA MET A 63 -1.26 -2.53 -16.65
C MET A 63 -2.19 -1.41 -17.13
N PRO A 64 -2.29 -0.29 -16.41
CA PRO A 64 -2.91 0.91 -16.96
C PRO A 64 -2.23 1.31 -18.28
N ARG A 65 -3.00 1.74 -19.27
CA ARG A 65 -2.46 2.04 -20.59
C ARG A 65 -1.52 3.27 -20.54
N THR A 66 -0.43 3.21 -21.29
CA THR A 66 0.64 4.23 -21.30
C THR A 66 0.77 5.00 -22.61
N SER A 67 -0.09 4.74 -23.62
CA SER A 67 0.07 5.35 -24.96
C SER A 67 -0.71 6.66 -25.10
N TYR A 68 -0.29 7.50 -26.05
CA TYR A 68 -0.87 8.81 -26.39
C TYR A 68 -2.39 8.82 -26.64
N SER A 69 -3.02 7.68 -26.85
CA SER A 69 -4.46 7.54 -27.10
C SER A 69 -5.24 6.91 -25.95
N GLY A 70 -4.58 6.57 -24.85
CA GLY A 70 -5.19 5.89 -23.71
C GLY A 70 -5.35 6.79 -22.50
N ASP A 71 -6.28 7.73 -22.57
CA ASP A 71 -6.54 8.62 -21.44
C ASP A 71 -7.28 7.87 -20.32
N ILE A 72 -6.80 8.04 -19.10
CA ILE A 72 -7.49 7.57 -17.90
C ILE A 72 -8.65 8.53 -17.62
N PRO A 73 -9.88 8.04 -17.57
CA PRO A 73 -11.04 8.89 -17.35
C PRO A 73 -11.06 9.44 -15.92
N ALA A 74 -11.36 10.73 -15.79
CA ALA A 74 -11.47 11.43 -14.54
C ALA A 74 -12.64 12.40 -14.57
N THR A 75 -13.10 12.85 -13.42
CA THR A 75 -14.10 13.90 -13.28
C THR A 75 -13.61 14.97 -12.31
N SER A 76 -14.03 16.24 -12.54
CA SER A 76 -13.73 17.32 -11.59
C SER A 76 -14.27 16.98 -10.21
N PHE A 77 -13.44 17.09 -9.20
CA PHE A 77 -13.80 16.97 -7.78
C PHE A 77 -12.68 17.59 -6.91
N PRO A 78 -13.03 18.40 -5.89
CA PRO A 78 -14.37 18.79 -5.41
C PRO A 78 -15.17 19.58 -6.47
N TYR A 79 -16.50 19.43 -6.47
CA TYR A 79 -17.37 20.22 -7.37
C TYR A 79 -17.42 21.67 -6.94
N MET A 80 -17.30 21.95 -5.64
CA MET A 80 -17.29 23.31 -5.11
C MET A 80 -15.94 23.99 -5.34
N HIS A 81 -15.98 25.13 -6.02
CA HIS A 81 -14.81 25.97 -6.33
C HIS A 81 -14.90 27.34 -5.67
N VAL A 82 -13.75 27.93 -5.45
CA VAL A 82 -13.61 29.27 -4.83
C VAL A 82 -12.95 30.22 -5.82
N CYS A 83 -13.58 31.37 -6.05
CA CYS A 83 -13.01 32.41 -6.90
C CYS A 83 -11.72 32.97 -6.31
N SER A 84 -10.66 33.07 -7.11
CA SER A 84 -9.35 33.61 -6.68
C SER A 84 -9.34 35.13 -6.44
N SER A 85 -10.38 35.84 -6.90
CA SER A 85 -10.45 37.30 -6.73
C SER A 85 -10.82 37.67 -5.29
N VAL A 86 -9.96 38.41 -4.59
CA VAL A 86 -10.18 38.88 -3.23
C VAL A 86 -11.49 39.69 -3.10
N LYS A 87 -11.88 40.43 -4.14
CA LYS A 87 -13.12 41.22 -4.14
C LYS A 87 -14.37 40.33 -4.33
N CYS A 88 -14.24 39.21 -5.01
CA CYS A 88 -15.35 38.32 -5.31
C CYS A 88 -15.43 37.16 -4.28
N GLY A 89 -14.41 36.29 -4.20
CA GLY A 89 -14.30 35.19 -3.27
C GLY A 89 -15.48 34.19 -3.31
N ARG A 90 -16.34 34.20 -4.36
CA ARG A 90 -17.52 33.34 -4.41
C ARG A 90 -17.18 31.87 -4.37
N ILE A 91 -17.98 31.12 -3.62
CA ILE A 91 -18.02 29.66 -3.62
C ILE A 91 -19.17 29.25 -4.53
N PHE A 92 -18.90 28.37 -5.49
CA PHE A 92 -19.89 27.92 -6.49
C PHE A 92 -19.64 26.49 -6.92
N ASP A 93 -20.69 25.81 -7.39
CA ASP A 93 -20.60 24.48 -7.97
C ASP A 93 -20.16 24.58 -9.44
N VAL A 94 -19.10 23.91 -9.83
CA VAL A 94 -18.59 23.95 -11.22
C VAL A 94 -19.57 23.34 -12.21
N ARG A 95 -20.44 22.44 -11.76
CA ARG A 95 -21.44 21.76 -12.61
C ARG A 95 -22.56 22.67 -13.08
N ASP A 96 -22.88 23.73 -12.36
CA ASP A 96 -24.01 24.63 -12.67
C ASP A 96 -23.85 25.37 -14.01
N ASN A 97 -22.60 25.65 -14.42
CA ASN A 97 -22.31 26.39 -15.66
C ASN A 97 -21.04 25.85 -16.32
N PHE A 98 -20.95 24.54 -16.53
CA PHE A 98 -19.76 23.91 -17.10
C PHE A 98 -19.72 24.08 -18.63
N ASP A 99 -18.63 24.69 -19.10
CA ASP A 99 -18.28 24.84 -20.52
C ASP A 99 -16.95 24.10 -20.77
N LEU A 100 -17.00 22.99 -21.47
CA LEU A 100 -15.84 22.14 -21.72
C LEU A 100 -14.74 22.85 -22.50
N ASP A 101 -15.08 23.62 -23.56
CA ASP A 101 -14.09 24.29 -24.40
C ASP A 101 -13.35 25.37 -23.62
N ARG A 102 -14.06 26.10 -22.79
CA ARG A 102 -13.49 27.09 -21.90
C ARG A 102 -12.64 26.45 -20.81
N TYR A 103 -13.12 25.37 -20.21
CA TYR A 103 -12.40 24.61 -19.20
C TYR A 103 -11.06 24.07 -19.72
N LEU A 104 -11.05 23.46 -20.91
CA LEU A 104 -9.82 22.94 -21.52
C LEU A 104 -8.80 24.05 -21.82
N LYS A 105 -9.25 25.24 -22.17
CA LYS A 105 -8.35 26.38 -22.46
C LYS A 105 -7.84 27.08 -21.20
N PHE A 106 -8.71 27.38 -20.26
CA PHE A 106 -8.44 28.31 -19.17
C PHE A 106 -8.53 27.69 -17.76
N GLY A 107 -8.94 26.41 -17.64
CA GLY A 107 -9.34 25.81 -16.37
C GLY A 107 -10.67 26.37 -15.86
N VAL A 108 -10.95 26.16 -14.58
CA VAL A 108 -12.18 26.67 -13.97
C VAL A 108 -12.14 28.17 -13.78
N THR A 109 -13.16 28.86 -14.24
CA THR A 109 -13.32 30.31 -14.08
C THR A 109 -14.62 30.64 -13.35
N CYS A 110 -14.56 31.66 -12.50
CA CYS A 110 -15.73 32.14 -11.75
C CYS A 110 -16.84 32.63 -12.71
N PRO A 111 -18.08 32.13 -12.62
CA PRO A 111 -19.17 32.51 -13.52
C PRO A 111 -19.61 33.97 -13.34
N PHE A 112 -19.20 34.63 -12.25
CA PHE A 112 -19.63 35.99 -11.90
C PHE A 112 -18.63 37.09 -12.28
N CYS A 113 -17.33 36.86 -12.05
CA CYS A 113 -16.32 37.85 -12.33
C CYS A 113 -15.28 37.43 -13.37
N HIS A 114 -15.43 36.22 -13.91
CA HIS A 114 -14.61 35.61 -14.96
C HIS A 114 -13.10 35.47 -14.62
N LYS A 115 -12.72 35.64 -13.35
CA LYS A 115 -11.37 35.37 -12.86
C LYS A 115 -11.17 33.87 -12.62
N PRO A 116 -9.93 33.38 -12.60
CA PRO A 116 -9.66 31.97 -12.27
C PRO A 116 -10.29 31.58 -10.93
N ALA A 117 -10.69 30.33 -10.82
CA ALA A 117 -11.16 29.73 -9.59
C ALA A 117 -10.34 28.47 -9.28
N TYR A 118 -10.27 28.09 -8.04
CA TYR A 118 -9.57 26.91 -7.58
C TYR A 118 -10.53 25.97 -6.86
N PRO A 119 -10.30 24.64 -6.94
CA PRO A 119 -11.14 23.66 -6.25
C PRO A 119 -11.07 23.84 -4.74
N SER A 120 -12.17 23.56 -4.06
CA SER A 120 -12.26 23.64 -2.60
C SER A 120 -11.10 22.88 -1.95
N ARG A 121 -10.51 23.49 -0.92
CA ARG A 121 -9.48 22.87 -0.10
C ARG A 121 -10.05 21.81 0.84
N PHE A 122 -11.34 21.93 1.19
CA PHE A 122 -12.04 21.12 2.18
C PHE A 122 -13.05 20.22 1.48
N ILE A 123 -13.09 18.98 1.96
CA ILE A 123 -14.03 17.92 1.58
C ILE A 123 -14.50 17.21 2.83
N THR A 124 -15.43 16.27 2.69
CA THR A 124 -15.79 15.34 3.74
C THR A 124 -15.66 13.91 3.26
N ILE A 125 -15.22 13.02 4.14
CA ILE A 125 -15.05 11.59 3.92
C ILE A 125 -15.74 10.80 5.02
N CYS A 126 -15.89 9.50 4.85
CA CYS A 126 -16.33 8.60 5.92
C CYS A 126 -15.60 7.25 5.84
N GLU A 127 -15.69 6.46 6.89
CA GLU A 127 -15.05 5.14 7.01
C GLU A 127 -15.49 4.15 5.92
N ASN A 128 -16.72 4.26 5.38
CA ASN A 128 -17.20 3.44 4.27
C ASN A 128 -16.70 3.93 2.89
N GLY A 129 -15.69 4.80 2.86
CA GLY A 129 -15.03 5.25 1.65
C GLY A 129 -15.80 6.26 0.80
N HIS A 130 -16.92 6.80 1.27
CA HIS A 130 -17.63 7.88 0.59
C HIS A 130 -16.88 9.21 0.69
N MET A 131 -17.14 10.09 -0.27
CA MET A 131 -16.50 11.39 -0.34
C MET A 131 -17.48 12.44 -0.89
N ASN A 132 -17.52 13.60 -0.26
CA ASN A 132 -18.43 14.68 -0.61
C ASN A 132 -17.72 16.03 -0.55
N ASP A 133 -18.29 17.02 -1.21
CA ASP A 133 -17.92 18.41 -0.97
C ASP A 133 -18.10 18.79 0.49
N PHE A 134 -17.34 19.78 0.95
CA PHE A 134 -17.55 20.36 2.27
C PHE A 134 -18.93 21.00 2.33
N PRO A 135 -19.71 20.82 3.40
CA PRO A 135 -21.08 21.31 3.51
C PRO A 135 -21.14 22.80 3.85
N TRP A 136 -20.75 23.66 2.89
CA TRP A 136 -20.56 25.10 3.07
C TRP A 136 -21.77 25.82 3.64
N SER A 137 -22.98 25.51 3.16
CA SER A 137 -24.21 26.12 3.65
C SER A 137 -24.49 25.74 5.10
N TRP A 138 -24.33 24.46 5.44
CA TRP A 138 -24.49 23.99 6.80
C TRP A 138 -23.46 24.64 7.74
N TRP A 139 -22.21 24.72 7.30
CA TRP A 139 -21.12 25.34 8.08
C TRP A 139 -21.41 26.78 8.43
N VAL A 140 -21.74 27.62 7.44
CA VAL A 140 -21.93 29.06 7.63
C VAL A 140 -23.15 29.39 8.48
N HIS A 141 -24.21 28.54 8.43
CA HIS A 141 -25.43 28.72 9.21
C HIS A 141 -25.42 27.98 10.55
N ASN A 142 -24.32 27.31 10.90
CA ASN A 142 -24.16 26.53 12.12
C ASN A 142 -25.23 25.43 12.29
N GLY A 143 -25.57 24.75 11.20
CA GLY A 143 -26.57 23.69 11.15
C GLY A 143 -27.40 23.68 9.88
N SER A 144 -28.48 22.90 9.88
CA SER A 144 -29.40 22.78 8.76
C SER A 144 -30.04 24.13 8.41
N SER A 145 -30.02 24.48 7.12
CA SER A 145 -30.57 25.75 6.65
C SER A 145 -31.27 25.58 5.30
N THR A 146 -32.40 26.23 5.11
CA THR A 146 -33.10 26.35 3.82
C THR A 146 -32.66 27.56 3.01
N CYS A 147 -31.65 28.30 3.48
CA CYS A 147 -31.13 29.48 2.83
C CYS A 147 -30.49 29.15 1.48
N LYS A 148 -30.89 29.86 0.43
CA LYS A 148 -30.34 29.80 -0.92
C LYS A 148 -29.39 30.96 -1.24
N GLY A 149 -28.91 31.66 -0.22
CA GLY A 149 -27.98 32.77 -0.36
C GLY A 149 -26.65 32.35 -0.99
N THR A 150 -26.00 33.29 -1.67
CA THR A 150 -24.69 33.03 -2.27
C THR A 150 -23.61 33.10 -1.20
N LEU A 151 -22.64 32.19 -1.30
CA LEU A 151 -21.54 32.08 -0.36
C LEU A 151 -20.26 32.72 -0.91
N ARG A 152 -19.48 33.33 -0.03
CA ARG A 152 -18.16 33.83 -0.36
C ARG A 152 -17.16 33.49 0.73
N MET A 153 -15.90 33.29 0.34
CA MET A 153 -14.77 33.11 1.25
C MET A 153 -13.85 34.33 1.18
N TYR A 154 -13.34 34.78 2.32
CA TYR A 154 -12.35 35.83 2.40
C TYR A 154 -11.43 35.63 3.62
N SER A 155 -10.30 36.33 3.63
CA SER A 155 -9.38 36.32 4.77
C SER A 155 -9.36 37.67 5.42
N THR A 156 -9.30 37.71 6.76
CA THR A 156 -9.25 38.94 7.57
C THR A 156 -7.87 39.22 8.15
N GLY A 157 -6.95 38.24 8.07
CA GLY A 157 -5.63 38.33 8.70
C GLY A 157 -4.47 38.21 7.70
N ASN A 158 -3.26 38.47 8.21
CA ASN A 158 -2.01 38.27 7.48
C ASN A 158 -1.38 36.90 7.73
N THR A 159 -2.03 36.07 8.54
CA THR A 159 -1.57 34.69 8.83
C THR A 159 -2.32 33.69 7.95
N SER A 160 -1.67 32.62 7.57
CA SER A 160 -2.29 31.56 6.75
C SER A 160 -3.10 30.56 7.57
N THR A 161 -3.62 30.95 8.73
CA THR A 161 -4.37 30.08 9.63
C THR A 161 -5.83 29.95 9.21
N LEU A 162 -6.46 28.83 9.57
CA LEU A 162 -7.89 28.61 9.32
C LEU A 162 -8.77 29.61 10.10
N ALA A 163 -8.29 30.15 11.21
CA ALA A 163 -9.01 31.15 12.00
C ALA A 163 -9.25 32.46 11.26
N ASP A 164 -8.31 32.83 10.36
CA ASP A 164 -8.40 34.05 9.57
C ASP A 164 -9.26 33.90 8.31
N MET A 165 -9.60 32.67 7.94
CA MET A 165 -10.48 32.38 6.80
C MET A 165 -11.93 32.41 7.24
N TRP A 166 -12.76 33.19 6.55
CA TRP A 166 -14.18 33.33 6.84
C TRP A 166 -15.03 32.97 5.64
N VAL A 167 -16.17 32.34 5.93
CA VAL A 167 -17.25 32.13 4.97
C VAL A 167 -18.43 32.98 5.37
N GLU A 168 -19.02 33.69 4.40
CA GLU A 168 -20.16 34.54 4.57
C GLU A 168 -21.24 34.20 3.55
N CYS A 169 -22.49 34.19 4.00
CA CYS A 169 -23.66 34.05 3.16
C CYS A 169 -24.28 35.46 2.89
N SER A 170 -24.85 35.66 1.71
CA SER A 170 -25.56 36.88 1.37
C SER A 170 -26.76 37.21 2.29
N CYS A 171 -27.23 36.26 3.10
CA CYS A 171 -28.23 36.50 4.14
C CYS A 171 -27.67 37.14 5.41
N GLY A 172 -26.34 37.35 5.51
CA GLY A 172 -25.66 37.92 6.67
C GLY A 172 -25.04 36.89 7.63
N ALA A 173 -25.32 35.62 7.50
CA ALA A 173 -24.65 34.58 8.29
C ALA A 173 -23.18 34.50 7.92
N LYS A 174 -22.30 34.37 8.91
CA LYS A 174 -20.86 34.28 8.71
C LYS A 174 -20.21 33.37 9.78
N ARG A 175 -19.19 32.61 9.38
CA ARG A 175 -18.44 31.76 10.30
C ARG A 175 -16.97 31.64 9.86
N SER A 176 -16.05 31.66 10.85
CA SER A 176 -14.64 31.36 10.60
C SER A 176 -14.45 29.87 10.25
N MET A 177 -13.39 29.57 9.52
CA MET A 177 -12.97 28.18 9.24
C MET A 177 -12.20 27.54 10.42
N SER A 178 -12.06 28.25 11.54
CA SER A 178 -11.53 27.66 12.77
C SER A 178 -12.37 26.46 13.19
N GLY A 179 -11.72 25.30 13.40
CA GLY A 179 -12.40 24.04 13.72
C GLY A 179 -13.09 23.33 12.54
N ALA A 180 -12.92 23.82 11.29
CA ALA A 180 -13.56 23.22 10.11
C ALA A 180 -13.07 21.79 9.79
N THR A 181 -11.99 21.32 10.41
CA THR A 181 -11.47 19.96 10.29
C THR A 181 -11.75 19.10 11.52
N GLN A 182 -12.47 19.62 12.50
CA GLN A 182 -12.84 18.88 13.72
C GLN A 182 -14.21 18.22 13.53
N LYS A 183 -14.28 16.89 13.70
CA LYS A 183 -15.51 16.11 13.50
C LYS A 183 -16.64 16.49 14.46
N GLU A 184 -16.29 16.97 15.63
CA GLU A 184 -17.22 17.40 16.68
C GLU A 184 -18.12 18.56 16.21
N ASN A 185 -17.60 19.40 15.29
CA ASN A 185 -18.37 20.50 14.71
C ASN A 185 -19.40 20.06 13.66
N PHE A 186 -19.47 18.76 13.34
CA PHE A 186 -20.38 18.17 12.36
C PHE A 186 -21.30 17.11 13.00
N GLU A 187 -21.46 17.12 14.31
CA GLU A 187 -22.38 16.25 15.01
C GLU A 187 -23.81 16.39 14.45
N GLY A 188 -24.47 15.25 14.24
CA GLY A 188 -25.78 15.18 13.63
C GLY A 188 -25.81 15.21 12.11
N MET A 189 -24.65 15.32 11.44
CA MET A 189 -24.53 15.22 9.99
C MET A 189 -24.05 13.83 9.57
N THR A 190 -24.90 13.09 8.88
CA THR A 190 -24.58 11.76 8.36
C THR A 190 -24.05 11.81 6.92
N CYS A 191 -23.33 10.79 6.52
CA CYS A 191 -22.80 10.65 5.17
C CYS A 191 -23.94 10.50 4.15
N SER A 192 -23.81 11.15 2.99
CA SER A 192 -24.77 11.04 1.89
C SER A 192 -24.60 9.79 1.03
N GLY A 193 -23.57 8.98 1.28
CA GLY A 193 -23.30 7.76 0.50
C GLY A 193 -22.79 8.02 -0.91
N HIS A 194 -22.14 9.17 -1.18
CA HIS A 194 -21.71 9.56 -2.51
C HIS A 194 -20.31 9.07 -2.84
N HIS A 195 -20.16 8.53 -4.07
CA HIS A 195 -18.89 8.15 -4.65
C HIS A 195 -18.61 8.99 -5.92
N PRO A 196 -17.83 10.07 -5.84
CA PRO A 196 -17.55 10.91 -7.02
C PRO A 196 -16.93 10.15 -8.19
N PHE A 197 -16.15 9.12 -7.92
CA PHE A 197 -15.50 8.28 -8.94
C PHE A 197 -16.46 7.31 -9.67
N ARG A 198 -17.74 7.27 -9.23
CA ARG A 198 -18.85 6.53 -9.85
C ARG A 198 -20.01 7.47 -10.18
N PRO A 199 -19.85 8.44 -11.07
CA PRO A 199 -20.78 9.59 -11.21
C PRO A 199 -22.21 9.19 -11.60
N TYR A 200 -22.43 8.00 -12.19
CA TYR A 200 -23.75 7.52 -12.59
C TYR A 200 -24.36 6.50 -11.64
N HIS A 201 -23.70 6.20 -10.52
CA HIS A 201 -24.26 5.34 -9.47
C HIS A 201 -25.11 6.16 -8.49
N LYS A 202 -26.19 5.54 -8.02
CA LYS A 202 -26.99 6.14 -6.94
C LYS A 202 -26.18 6.14 -5.64
N ASN A 203 -26.39 7.18 -4.85
CA ASN A 203 -25.81 7.24 -3.52
C ASN A 203 -26.24 6.03 -2.68
N GLU A 204 -25.30 5.50 -1.93
CA GLU A 204 -25.53 4.38 -1.02
C GLU A 204 -26.14 4.87 0.29
N LYS A 205 -26.83 3.98 1.00
CA LYS A 205 -27.27 4.29 2.36
C LYS A 205 -26.05 4.20 3.29
N CYS A 206 -25.79 5.26 4.04
CA CYS A 206 -24.68 5.30 4.98
C CYS A 206 -25.08 6.04 6.26
N ASP A 207 -24.80 5.42 7.39
CA ASP A 207 -25.04 5.93 8.73
C ASP A 207 -23.78 6.48 9.40
N LYS A 208 -22.63 6.35 8.75
CA LYS A 208 -21.34 6.81 9.28
C LYS A 208 -21.27 8.33 9.40
N ILE A 209 -20.57 8.78 10.41
CA ILE A 209 -20.32 10.22 10.66
C ILE A 209 -19.42 10.78 9.56
N LEU A 210 -19.70 11.99 9.12
CA LEU A 210 -18.85 12.74 8.23
C LEU A 210 -17.59 13.23 8.94
N ILE A 211 -16.45 12.99 8.31
CA ILE A 211 -15.15 13.45 8.76
C ILE A 211 -14.66 14.54 7.80
N PRO A 212 -14.60 15.79 8.24
CA PRO A 212 -14.06 16.86 7.42
C PRO A 212 -12.55 16.70 7.27
N SER A 213 -12.06 16.88 6.06
CA SER A 213 -10.65 16.73 5.73
C SER A 213 -10.18 17.75 4.70
N GLN A 214 -8.88 17.94 4.58
CA GLN A 214 -8.31 18.62 3.43
C GLN A 214 -8.17 17.61 2.29
N ARG A 215 -8.46 18.01 1.04
CA ARG A 215 -8.42 17.10 -0.12
C ARG A 215 -7.05 16.43 -0.35
N GLY A 216 -5.96 17.07 0.08
CA GLY A 216 -4.60 16.53 0.00
C GLY A 216 -4.11 15.82 1.26
N ALA A 217 -4.99 15.56 2.24
CA ALA A 217 -4.61 14.84 3.44
C ALA A 217 -4.47 13.34 3.17
N SER A 218 -3.52 12.69 3.84
CA SER A 218 -3.21 11.26 3.64
C SER A 218 -4.40 10.33 3.93
N ASN A 219 -5.26 10.71 4.86
CA ASN A 219 -6.45 9.93 5.24
C ASN A 219 -7.58 9.95 4.19
N VAL A 220 -7.43 10.71 3.11
CA VAL A 220 -8.42 10.77 2.03
C VAL A 220 -8.37 9.54 1.12
N TYR A 221 -7.21 8.92 0.96
CA TYR A 221 -7.07 7.77 0.08
C TYR A 221 -5.91 6.87 0.53
N PHE A 222 -6.23 5.65 0.91
CA PHE A 222 -5.26 4.59 1.15
C PHE A 222 -5.51 3.47 0.15
N PRO A 223 -4.58 3.18 -0.77
CA PRO A 223 -4.74 2.08 -1.71
C PRO A 223 -4.70 0.73 -0.98
N VAL A 224 -5.65 -0.13 -1.29
CA VAL A 224 -5.64 -1.53 -0.85
C VAL A 224 -4.99 -2.35 -1.94
N MET A 225 -3.79 -2.84 -1.66
CA MET A 225 -2.98 -3.56 -2.62
C MET A 225 -2.68 -4.98 -2.14
N ARG A 226 -2.49 -5.89 -3.10
CA ARG A 226 -1.85 -7.18 -2.88
C ARG A 226 -0.70 -7.32 -3.86
N SER A 227 0.37 -7.93 -3.40
CA SER A 227 1.51 -8.18 -4.27
C SER A 227 2.03 -9.60 -4.10
N ALA A 228 2.62 -10.14 -5.17
CA ALA A 228 3.29 -11.42 -5.15
C ALA A 228 4.66 -11.31 -5.83
N ILE A 229 5.67 -11.93 -5.21
CA ILE A 229 6.98 -12.12 -5.82
C ILE A 229 6.84 -13.28 -6.83
N SER A 230 7.19 -13.01 -8.08
CA SER A 230 7.13 -14.02 -9.13
C SER A 230 8.22 -15.06 -8.94
N ILE A 231 7.84 -16.29 -8.68
CA ILE A 231 8.72 -17.41 -8.34
C ILE A 231 8.50 -18.59 -9.27
N PRO A 232 9.54 -19.42 -9.56
CA PRO A 232 9.34 -20.73 -10.18
C PRO A 232 8.51 -21.67 -9.27
N PRO A 233 7.78 -22.65 -9.85
CA PRO A 233 7.60 -22.89 -11.28
C PRO A 233 6.56 -22.00 -11.95
N TRP A 234 5.85 -21.14 -11.22
CA TRP A 234 4.71 -20.33 -11.67
C TRP A 234 5.03 -19.34 -12.80
N ILE A 235 6.31 -18.99 -12.98
CA ILE A 235 6.79 -18.13 -14.05
C ILE A 235 7.32 -18.89 -15.27
N ASN A 236 7.23 -20.22 -15.28
CA ASN A 236 7.67 -21.04 -16.40
C ASN A 236 6.72 -20.90 -17.60
N PRO A 237 7.21 -21.06 -18.84
CA PRO A 237 6.39 -20.89 -20.04
C PRO A 237 5.08 -21.70 -20.03
N LEU A 238 5.11 -22.92 -19.50
CA LEU A 238 3.92 -23.78 -19.41
C LEU A 238 2.83 -23.14 -18.53
N TYR A 239 3.17 -22.61 -17.36
CA TYR A 239 2.20 -21.95 -16.48
C TYR A 239 1.62 -20.69 -17.08
N ASN A 240 2.47 -19.88 -17.74
CA ASN A 240 2.00 -18.70 -18.46
C ASN A 240 1.00 -19.07 -19.57
N LEU A 241 1.29 -20.14 -20.30
CA LEU A 241 0.43 -20.63 -21.38
C LEU A 241 -0.90 -21.20 -20.82
N ILE A 242 -0.86 -21.90 -19.69
CA ILE A 242 -2.08 -22.34 -18.99
C ILE A 242 -2.91 -21.13 -18.56
N ASP A 243 -2.31 -20.11 -17.95
CA ASP A 243 -3.02 -18.91 -17.53
C ASP A 243 -3.63 -18.11 -18.69
N GLU A 244 -2.97 -18.11 -19.85
CA GLU A 244 -3.52 -17.50 -21.06
C GLU A 244 -4.76 -18.22 -21.59
N HIS A 245 -4.80 -19.56 -21.47
CA HIS A 245 -5.84 -20.40 -22.04
C HIS A 245 -6.78 -21.04 -21.01
N LEU A 246 -6.68 -20.68 -19.73
CA LEU A 246 -7.39 -21.35 -18.64
C LEU A 246 -8.91 -21.44 -18.88
N ARG A 247 -9.54 -20.35 -19.27
CA ARG A 247 -10.97 -20.34 -19.60
C ARG A 247 -11.35 -21.27 -20.75
N LEU A 248 -10.47 -21.38 -21.75
CA LEU A 248 -10.70 -22.30 -22.88
C LEU A 248 -10.53 -23.75 -22.44
N ILE A 249 -9.55 -24.02 -21.58
CA ILE A 249 -9.33 -25.35 -21.00
C ILE A 249 -10.57 -25.76 -20.20
N ASP A 250 -11.07 -24.88 -19.33
CA ASP A 250 -12.25 -25.13 -18.50
C ASP A 250 -13.50 -25.33 -19.37
N SER A 251 -13.72 -24.51 -20.38
CA SER A 251 -14.84 -24.69 -21.33
C SER A 251 -14.75 -26.00 -22.11
N TYR A 252 -13.56 -26.38 -22.60
CA TYR A 252 -13.39 -27.66 -23.29
C TYR A 252 -13.67 -28.85 -22.36
N GLU A 253 -13.25 -28.77 -21.09
CA GLU A 253 -13.50 -29.82 -20.10
C GLU A 253 -14.98 -29.88 -19.70
N GLU A 254 -15.65 -28.74 -19.49
CA GLU A 254 -17.08 -28.66 -19.20
C GLU A 254 -17.92 -29.27 -20.33
N ASP A 255 -17.56 -29.00 -21.60
CA ASP A 255 -18.32 -29.43 -22.76
C ASP A 255 -18.07 -30.92 -23.12
N PHE A 256 -16.84 -31.41 -22.91
CA PHE A 256 -16.37 -32.72 -23.44
C PHE A 256 -15.63 -33.61 -22.43
N GLY A 257 -15.52 -33.22 -21.16
CA GLY A 257 -14.79 -33.99 -20.14
C GLY A 257 -13.32 -34.18 -20.49
N ASP A 258 -12.79 -35.37 -20.22
CA ASP A 258 -11.38 -35.75 -20.49
C ASP A 258 -10.99 -35.57 -21.97
N MET A 259 -11.93 -35.82 -22.90
CA MET A 259 -11.68 -35.58 -24.33
C MET A 259 -11.50 -34.08 -24.64
N GLY A 260 -12.12 -33.23 -23.85
CA GLY A 260 -11.92 -31.79 -23.92
C GLY A 260 -10.51 -31.35 -23.50
N LEU A 261 -10.03 -31.92 -22.38
CA LEU A 261 -8.66 -31.71 -21.93
C LEU A 261 -7.62 -32.21 -22.94
N ASP A 262 -7.87 -33.37 -23.58
CA ASP A 262 -7.01 -33.90 -24.64
C ASP A 262 -6.94 -32.97 -25.85
N LYS A 263 -8.07 -32.42 -26.27
CA LYS A 263 -8.12 -31.45 -27.37
C LYS A 263 -7.39 -30.15 -27.01
N ALA A 264 -7.59 -29.65 -25.80
CA ALA A 264 -6.87 -28.44 -25.31
C ALA A 264 -5.36 -28.70 -25.28
N TYR A 265 -4.93 -29.83 -24.73
CA TYR A 265 -3.52 -30.22 -24.69
C TYR A 265 -2.92 -30.28 -26.09
N GLN A 266 -3.52 -31.04 -27.00
CA GLN A 266 -3.02 -31.20 -28.37
C GLN A 266 -2.94 -29.87 -29.12
N LYS A 267 -3.88 -28.96 -28.88
CA LYS A 267 -3.96 -27.71 -29.59
C LYS A 267 -2.96 -26.65 -29.07
N PHE A 268 -2.76 -26.56 -27.77
CA PHE A 268 -2.02 -25.47 -27.17
C PHE A 268 -0.75 -25.87 -26.42
N PHE A 269 -0.64 -27.15 -25.98
CA PHE A 269 0.40 -27.57 -25.05
C PHE A 269 1.28 -28.73 -25.57
N SER A 270 1.18 -29.08 -26.83
CA SER A 270 1.92 -30.19 -27.46
C SER A 270 3.47 -30.04 -27.40
N ALA A 271 3.98 -28.86 -27.05
CA ALA A 271 5.41 -28.66 -26.83
C ALA A 271 5.92 -29.17 -25.48
N PHE A 272 5.03 -29.57 -24.58
CA PHE A 272 5.30 -30.10 -23.24
C PHE A 272 4.81 -31.53 -23.16
N THR A 273 5.28 -32.30 -22.17
CA THR A 273 4.72 -33.64 -21.95
C THR A 273 3.32 -33.54 -21.34
N ARG A 274 2.53 -34.63 -21.51
CA ARG A 274 1.18 -34.65 -20.92
C ARG A 274 1.24 -34.62 -19.39
N GLU A 275 2.21 -35.32 -18.82
CA GLU A 275 2.43 -35.37 -17.37
C GLU A 275 2.78 -33.97 -16.81
N GLU A 276 3.62 -33.19 -17.51
CA GLU A 276 3.94 -31.83 -17.13
C GLU A 276 2.71 -30.93 -17.18
N PHE A 277 1.91 -31.01 -18.24
CA PHE A 277 0.68 -30.25 -18.39
C PHE A 277 -0.33 -30.59 -17.29
N ASP A 278 -0.61 -31.87 -17.04
CA ASP A 278 -1.58 -32.29 -16.03
C ASP A 278 -1.14 -31.85 -14.62
N ALA A 279 0.13 -32.01 -14.29
CA ALA A 279 0.69 -31.58 -13.02
C ALA A 279 0.63 -30.03 -12.84
N ALA A 280 0.92 -29.29 -13.90
CA ALA A 280 0.87 -27.83 -13.87
C ALA A 280 -0.57 -27.32 -13.76
N LEU A 281 -1.51 -27.93 -14.51
CA LEU A 281 -2.93 -27.59 -14.45
C LEU A 281 -3.53 -27.90 -13.06
N LEU A 282 -3.20 -29.04 -12.47
CA LEU A 282 -3.61 -29.38 -11.12
C LEU A 282 -3.12 -28.37 -10.09
N ARG A 283 -1.85 -27.99 -10.15
CA ARG A 283 -1.30 -26.93 -9.27
C ARG A 283 -1.97 -25.59 -9.51
N ARG A 284 -2.23 -25.24 -10.78
CA ARG A 284 -2.88 -23.95 -11.11
C ARG A 284 -4.31 -23.87 -10.58
N ARG A 285 -5.00 -24.98 -10.50
CA ARG A 285 -6.38 -25.08 -9.99
C ARG A 285 -6.45 -25.21 -8.46
N GLN A 286 -5.31 -25.26 -7.77
CA GLN A 286 -5.31 -25.16 -6.32
C GLN A 286 -5.94 -23.84 -5.90
N ASN A 287 -6.99 -23.94 -5.08
CA ASN A 287 -7.69 -22.76 -4.58
C ASN A 287 -6.88 -22.14 -3.42
N ILE A 288 -6.25 -21.01 -3.68
CA ILE A 288 -5.53 -20.23 -2.66
C ILE A 288 -6.59 -19.40 -1.92
N LYS A 289 -6.76 -19.66 -0.64
CA LYS A 289 -7.79 -18.99 0.19
C LYS A 289 -7.23 -17.85 1.02
N GLU A 290 -5.98 -17.98 1.45
CA GLU A 290 -5.33 -17.01 2.35
C GLU A 290 -4.08 -16.43 1.70
N PHE A 291 -3.82 -15.16 1.98
CA PHE A 291 -2.63 -14.48 1.45
C PHE A 291 -1.33 -15.07 2.03
N THR A 292 -1.39 -15.63 3.24
CA THR A 292 -0.29 -16.36 3.88
C THR A 292 0.20 -17.54 3.06
N GLU A 293 -0.67 -18.22 2.30
CA GLU A 293 -0.28 -19.31 1.39
C GLU A 293 0.65 -18.81 0.27
N ILE A 294 0.39 -17.61 -0.27
CA ILE A 294 1.28 -16.97 -1.27
C ILE A 294 2.64 -16.68 -0.66
N LYS A 295 2.68 -16.09 0.55
CA LYS A 295 3.92 -15.84 1.28
C LYS A 295 4.69 -17.13 1.58
N GLN A 296 3.98 -18.22 1.93
CA GLN A 296 4.62 -19.53 2.16
C GLN A 296 5.26 -20.09 0.88
N MET A 297 4.58 -19.96 -0.27
CA MET A 297 5.15 -20.39 -1.55
C MET A 297 6.41 -19.59 -1.91
N GLU A 298 6.40 -18.28 -1.68
CA GLU A 298 7.55 -17.41 -1.89
C GLU A 298 8.72 -17.75 -0.96
N TYR A 299 8.45 -17.91 0.33
CA TYR A 299 9.45 -18.31 1.32
C TYR A 299 10.12 -19.63 0.93
N ASN A 300 9.34 -20.65 0.54
CA ASN A 300 9.86 -21.93 0.09
C ASN A 300 10.74 -21.78 -1.16
N ALA A 301 10.31 -20.97 -2.13
CA ALA A 301 11.09 -20.75 -3.34
C ALA A 301 12.41 -20.01 -3.09
N ILE A 302 12.42 -19.09 -2.13
CA ILE A 302 13.63 -18.36 -1.72
C ILE A 302 14.58 -19.29 -0.97
N THR A 303 14.08 -20.00 0.05
CA THR A 303 14.89 -20.84 0.92
C THR A 303 15.39 -22.13 0.24
N HIS A 304 14.70 -22.61 -0.79
CA HIS A 304 15.06 -23.78 -1.59
C HIS A 304 15.44 -23.41 -3.03
N HIS A 305 15.98 -22.21 -3.23
CA HIS A 305 16.29 -21.67 -4.56
C HIS A 305 17.26 -22.54 -5.38
N ALA A 306 18.08 -23.37 -4.73
CA ALA A 306 19.00 -24.29 -5.37
C ALA A 306 18.31 -25.57 -5.92
N ASP A 307 17.09 -25.87 -5.48
CA ASP A 307 16.36 -27.05 -5.95
C ASP A 307 15.99 -26.90 -7.43
N PRO A 308 16.04 -27.97 -8.23
CA PRO A 308 15.79 -27.92 -9.68
C PRO A 308 14.45 -27.23 -10.05
N VAL A 309 13.43 -27.41 -9.22
CA VAL A 309 12.10 -26.81 -9.43
C VAL A 309 12.18 -25.28 -9.40
N TYR A 310 12.94 -24.71 -8.46
CA TYR A 310 13.07 -23.27 -8.27
C TYR A 310 14.22 -22.65 -9.08
N ALA A 311 15.21 -23.44 -9.45
CA ALA A 311 16.35 -22.98 -10.27
C ALA A 311 16.02 -22.83 -11.77
N SER A 312 14.83 -23.24 -12.21
CA SER A 312 14.48 -23.45 -13.63
C SER A 312 14.30 -22.16 -14.45
N ASN A 313 13.98 -21.01 -13.83
CA ASN A 313 13.76 -19.76 -14.56
C ASN A 313 14.52 -18.58 -13.97
N LYS A 314 15.68 -18.28 -14.53
CA LYS A 314 16.56 -17.19 -14.09
C LYS A 314 16.17 -15.81 -14.66
N MET A 315 15.12 -15.72 -15.47
CA MET A 315 14.73 -14.44 -16.10
C MET A 315 14.05 -13.50 -15.10
N HIS A 316 13.19 -14.04 -14.24
CA HIS A 316 12.40 -13.24 -13.30
C HIS A 316 12.80 -13.44 -11.83
N PHE A 317 13.48 -14.54 -11.52
CA PHE A 317 13.95 -14.85 -10.18
C PHE A 317 15.35 -15.48 -10.23
N LYS A 318 16.30 -14.85 -9.54
CA LYS A 318 17.66 -15.38 -9.39
C LYS A 318 18.15 -15.08 -7.98
N ALA A 319 18.55 -16.10 -7.26
CA ALA A 319 19.04 -16.02 -5.89
C ALA A 319 20.42 -16.66 -5.77
N GLU A 320 21.23 -16.13 -4.84
CA GLU A 320 22.59 -16.57 -4.54
C GLU A 320 22.77 -16.52 -3.01
N GLU A 321 23.33 -17.58 -2.44
CA GLU A 321 23.54 -17.70 -1.00
C GLU A 321 25.03 -17.70 -0.68
N ASP A 322 25.45 -16.88 0.29
CA ASP A 322 26.81 -16.87 0.80
C ASP A 322 26.87 -17.61 2.15
N PRO A 323 27.96 -18.36 2.42
CA PRO A 323 28.12 -19.07 3.70
C PRO A 323 28.16 -18.08 4.87
N LEU A 324 27.37 -18.37 5.91
CA LEU A 324 27.37 -17.55 7.12
C LEU A 324 28.62 -17.81 7.99
N PRO A 325 29.28 -16.75 8.49
CA PRO A 325 30.29 -16.85 9.55
C PRO A 325 29.71 -17.47 10.81
N GLU A 326 30.55 -18.05 11.61
CA GLU A 326 30.15 -18.78 12.81
C GLU A 326 29.40 -17.90 13.81
N TYR A 327 29.81 -16.65 13.99
CA TYR A 327 29.18 -15.70 14.90
C TYR A 327 27.76 -15.26 14.51
N LEU A 328 27.36 -15.40 13.24
CA LEU A 328 26.01 -15.09 12.79
C LEU A 328 25.04 -16.28 12.83
N ARG A 329 25.55 -17.52 12.81
CA ARG A 329 24.73 -18.73 12.79
C ARG A 329 23.76 -18.90 13.97
N PRO A 330 24.06 -18.42 15.17
CA PRO A 330 23.09 -18.43 16.26
C PRO A 330 21.82 -17.63 15.94
N TYR A 331 21.95 -16.53 15.19
CA TYR A 331 20.85 -15.58 14.93
C TYR A 331 20.17 -15.82 13.61
N PHE A 332 20.94 -16.22 12.59
CA PHE A 332 20.44 -16.37 11.22
C PHE A 332 20.74 -17.78 10.68
N LYS A 333 19.79 -18.32 9.95
CA LYS A 333 19.94 -19.61 9.29
C LYS A 333 20.63 -19.45 7.94
N ARG A 334 20.27 -18.37 7.20
CA ARG A 334 20.89 -18.01 5.92
C ARG A 334 20.66 -16.55 5.55
N VAL A 335 21.50 -16.06 4.65
CA VAL A 335 21.35 -14.78 3.95
C VAL A 335 21.41 -15.06 2.45
N ILE A 336 20.37 -14.65 1.73
CA ILE A 336 20.22 -14.94 0.31
C ILE A 336 20.11 -13.61 -0.44
N ARG A 337 21.01 -13.40 -1.39
CA ARG A 337 20.98 -12.26 -2.30
C ARG A 337 20.09 -12.58 -3.50
N ILE A 338 19.03 -11.83 -3.69
CA ILE A 338 18.12 -12.00 -4.83
C ILE A 338 18.52 -10.96 -5.88
N THR A 339 19.30 -11.41 -6.87
CA THR A 339 19.87 -10.56 -7.92
C THR A 339 18.87 -10.21 -9.02
N ARG A 340 17.78 -10.94 -9.11
CA ARG A 340 16.62 -10.64 -9.96
C ARG A 340 15.35 -11.01 -9.24
N LEU A 341 14.45 -10.04 -9.19
CA LEU A 341 13.14 -10.15 -8.57
C LEU A 341 12.11 -9.48 -9.47
N ARG A 342 10.98 -10.14 -9.69
CA ARG A 342 9.79 -9.53 -10.30
C ARG A 342 8.67 -9.58 -9.27
N GLU A 343 8.08 -8.43 -8.99
CA GLU A 343 6.88 -8.28 -8.16
C GLU A 343 5.69 -7.91 -9.05
N VAL A 344 4.57 -8.60 -8.89
CA VAL A 344 3.28 -8.19 -9.44
C VAL A 344 2.50 -7.53 -8.33
N ARG A 345 2.13 -6.27 -8.52
CA ARG A 345 1.38 -5.46 -7.55
C ARG A 345 0.03 -5.11 -8.11
N VAL A 346 -1.04 -5.46 -7.40
CA VAL A 346 -2.44 -5.34 -7.83
C VAL A 346 -3.17 -4.39 -6.91
N LEU A 347 -3.94 -3.45 -7.48
CA LEU A 347 -4.83 -2.57 -6.74
C LEU A 347 -6.23 -3.22 -6.69
N LEU A 348 -6.71 -3.50 -5.47
CA LEU A 348 -8.03 -4.09 -5.22
C LEU A 348 -9.11 -3.02 -5.05
N GLY A 349 -8.73 -1.92 -4.43
CA GLY A 349 -9.62 -0.87 -4.00
C GLY A 349 -8.90 0.14 -3.13
N PHE A 350 -9.66 0.79 -2.28
CA PHE A 350 -9.11 1.75 -1.35
C PHE A 350 -9.93 1.82 -0.05
N THR A 351 -9.32 2.36 0.99
CA THR A 351 -10.02 2.80 2.21
C THR A 351 -9.86 4.30 2.38
N ARG A 352 -10.67 4.89 3.26
CA ARG A 352 -10.53 6.27 3.74
C ARG A 352 -10.53 6.27 5.25
N VAL A 353 -10.01 7.34 5.85
CA VAL A 353 -9.89 7.55 7.29
C VAL A 353 -8.78 6.70 7.90
N ASP A 354 -8.87 5.37 7.77
CA ASP A 354 -7.90 4.42 8.31
C ASP A 354 -7.17 3.66 7.20
N ALA A 355 -5.87 3.47 7.38
CA ALA A 355 -5.05 2.67 6.48
C ALA A 355 -5.40 1.18 6.61
N PRO A 356 -5.43 0.42 5.48
CA PRO A 356 -5.71 -1.00 5.49
C PRO A 356 -4.57 -1.80 6.15
N ASP A 357 -4.88 -3.02 6.61
CA ASP A 357 -3.84 -4.01 6.90
C ASP A 357 -3.51 -4.79 5.61
N PRO A 358 -2.26 -4.82 5.19
CA PRO A 358 -1.87 -5.51 3.96
C PRO A 358 -2.02 -7.04 4.04
N ASP A 359 -2.02 -7.62 5.23
CA ASP A 359 -2.13 -9.07 5.44
C ASP A 359 -3.54 -9.52 5.88
N ALA A 360 -4.47 -8.61 6.19
CA ALA A 360 -5.83 -8.99 6.51
C ALA A 360 -6.59 -9.44 5.25
N ASP A 361 -7.07 -10.70 5.26
CA ASP A 361 -7.81 -11.26 4.12
C ASP A 361 -9.19 -10.63 3.96
N GLU A 362 -9.85 -10.30 5.04
CA GLU A 362 -11.16 -9.66 5.05
C GLU A 362 -11.12 -8.34 5.82
N GLN A 363 -11.55 -7.28 5.17
CA GLN A 363 -11.70 -5.95 5.74
C GLN A 363 -13.05 -5.36 5.31
N THR A 364 -13.80 -4.84 6.27
CA THR A 364 -15.19 -4.43 6.05
C THR A 364 -15.35 -3.11 5.31
N ASN A 365 -14.37 -2.23 5.35
CA ASN A 365 -14.46 -0.85 4.86
C ASN A 365 -13.72 -0.60 3.52
N ILE A 366 -13.38 -1.66 2.78
CA ILE A 366 -12.76 -1.54 1.47
C ILE A 366 -13.80 -1.17 0.42
N VAL A 367 -13.53 -0.10 -0.32
CA VAL A 367 -14.23 0.20 -1.56
C VAL A 367 -13.55 -0.55 -2.69
N PHE A 368 -14.07 -1.72 -3.03
CA PHE A 368 -13.52 -2.54 -4.10
C PHE A 368 -13.73 -1.90 -5.47
N LEU A 369 -12.73 -2.06 -6.34
CA LEU A 369 -12.84 -1.69 -7.74
C LEU A 369 -13.77 -2.67 -8.47
N ASN A 370 -14.42 -2.18 -9.52
CA ASN A 370 -15.30 -3.01 -10.31
C ASN A 370 -14.49 -3.95 -11.20
N LYS A 371 -14.62 -5.26 -10.95
CA LYS A 371 -13.85 -6.32 -11.64
C LYS A 371 -14.20 -6.50 -13.13
N GLY A 372 -15.13 -5.71 -13.67
CA GLY A 372 -15.63 -5.86 -15.03
C GLY A 372 -16.87 -6.75 -15.13
N LYS A 373 -17.52 -6.73 -16.30
CA LYS A 373 -18.80 -7.46 -16.53
C LYS A 373 -18.60 -8.79 -17.25
N THR A 374 -17.67 -8.84 -18.19
CA THR A 374 -17.43 -10.02 -19.05
C THR A 374 -16.11 -10.71 -18.75
N GLU A 375 -15.12 -9.96 -18.32
CA GLU A 375 -13.81 -10.46 -17.91
C GLU A 375 -13.49 -9.80 -16.57
N HIS A 376 -13.29 -10.60 -15.56
CA HIS A 376 -12.96 -10.13 -14.21
C HIS A 376 -11.47 -9.82 -14.14
N TRP A 377 -11.11 -8.54 -14.08
CA TRP A 377 -9.73 -8.10 -14.06
C TRP A 377 -9.51 -6.97 -13.05
N LEU A 378 -8.26 -6.81 -12.64
CA LEU A 378 -7.82 -5.70 -11.79
C LEU A 378 -6.59 -5.03 -12.39
N PRO A 379 -6.38 -3.71 -12.11
CA PRO A 379 -5.19 -3.00 -12.56
C PRO A 379 -3.99 -3.43 -11.74
N ALA A 380 -2.87 -3.66 -12.43
CA ALA A 380 -1.63 -4.08 -11.83
C ALA A 380 -0.41 -3.44 -12.47
N ALA A 381 0.72 -3.50 -11.77
CA ALA A 381 2.02 -3.12 -12.27
C ALA A 381 3.03 -4.25 -12.05
N GLU A 382 3.94 -4.42 -13.01
CA GLU A 382 5.14 -5.24 -12.87
C GLU A 382 6.28 -4.37 -12.38
N ILE A 383 6.95 -4.82 -11.35
CA ILE A 383 8.11 -4.16 -10.77
C ILE A 383 9.27 -5.12 -10.82
N HIS A 384 10.38 -4.68 -11.36
CA HIS A 384 11.62 -5.45 -11.43
C HIS A 384 12.62 -4.87 -10.45
N GLY A 385 13.29 -5.74 -9.70
CA GLY A 385 14.16 -5.32 -8.62
C GLY A 385 15.17 -6.37 -8.21
N GLU A 386 15.73 -6.10 -7.08
CA GLU A 386 16.71 -6.93 -6.37
C GLU A 386 16.46 -6.83 -4.87
N GLY A 387 17.04 -7.75 -4.09
CA GLY A 387 16.84 -7.73 -2.65
C GLY A 387 17.80 -8.63 -1.89
N VAL A 388 17.69 -8.53 -0.57
CA VAL A 388 18.41 -9.35 0.40
C VAL A 388 17.37 -10.02 1.30
N PHE A 389 17.34 -11.33 1.29
CA PHE A 389 16.50 -12.12 2.20
C PHE A 389 17.35 -12.63 3.35
N ILE A 390 16.84 -12.49 4.57
CA ILE A 390 17.48 -12.92 5.80
C ILE A 390 16.54 -13.85 6.52
N GLU A 391 16.93 -15.12 6.65
CA GLU A 391 16.19 -16.14 7.41
C GLU A 391 16.74 -16.18 8.84
N PHE A 392 15.85 -15.97 9.80
CA PHE A 392 16.22 -16.06 11.23
C PHE A 392 16.31 -17.50 11.69
N ASN A 393 17.16 -17.75 12.69
CA ASN A 393 17.23 -19.02 13.38
C ASN A 393 16.07 -19.12 14.38
N ARG A 394 15.05 -19.88 14.03
CA ARG A 394 13.84 -20.01 14.82
C ARG A 394 14.08 -20.65 16.18
N ASP A 395 14.93 -21.67 16.25
CA ASP A 395 15.23 -22.37 17.51
C ASP A 395 15.81 -21.41 18.54
N THR A 396 16.66 -20.47 18.10
CA THR A 396 17.23 -19.45 18.96
C THR A 396 16.17 -18.42 19.40
N ILE A 397 15.27 -18.01 18.50
CA ILE A 397 14.15 -17.11 18.84
C ILE A 397 13.24 -17.78 19.88
N ASP A 398 12.88 -19.03 19.67
CA ASP A 398 12.00 -19.77 20.59
C ASP A 398 12.66 -19.97 21.96
N SER A 399 13.96 -20.24 21.98
CA SER A 399 14.76 -20.27 23.21
C SER A 399 14.81 -18.92 23.92
N TRP A 400 15.02 -17.82 23.19
CA TRP A 400 15.01 -16.46 23.73
C TRP A 400 13.65 -16.10 24.35
N LEU A 401 12.54 -16.44 23.68
CA LEU A 401 11.18 -16.21 24.16
C LEU A 401 10.77 -17.10 25.35
N SER A 402 11.54 -18.13 25.67
CA SER A 402 11.24 -19.04 26.79
C SER A 402 11.35 -18.39 28.17
N SER A 403 12.03 -17.25 28.28
CA SER A 403 12.12 -16.51 29.55
C SER A 403 10.73 -15.97 29.96
N PRO A 404 10.37 -16.00 31.27
CA PRO A 404 9.05 -15.55 31.73
C PRO A 404 8.71 -14.10 31.35
N GLN A 405 9.72 -13.22 31.36
CA GLN A 405 9.56 -11.80 31.02
C GLN A 405 9.25 -11.61 29.54
N LEU A 406 9.98 -12.29 28.65
CA LEU A 406 9.77 -12.19 27.22
C LEU A 406 8.51 -12.91 26.78
N SER A 407 8.16 -14.02 27.41
CA SER A 407 6.88 -14.70 27.17
C SER A 407 5.71 -13.79 27.52
N ALA A 408 5.75 -13.11 28.65
CA ALA A 408 4.70 -12.16 29.05
C ALA A 408 4.63 -10.95 28.09
N LEU A 409 5.78 -10.43 27.66
CA LEU A 409 5.84 -9.34 26.69
C LEU A 409 5.30 -9.77 25.31
N SER A 410 5.64 -10.99 24.87
CA SER A 410 5.13 -11.58 23.62
C SER A 410 3.59 -11.69 23.64
N GLN A 411 3.01 -12.18 24.75
CA GLN A 411 1.57 -12.24 24.94
C GLN A 411 0.94 -10.83 24.90
N LYS A 412 1.63 -9.83 25.48
CA LYS A 412 1.15 -8.45 25.45
C LYS A 412 1.09 -7.89 24.02
N TYR A 413 2.10 -8.12 23.19
CA TYR A 413 2.08 -7.74 21.77
C TYR A 413 0.95 -8.44 21.03
N ALA A 414 0.80 -9.75 21.22
CA ALA A 414 -0.27 -10.52 20.60
C ALA A 414 -1.66 -10.01 20.99
N GLN A 415 -1.86 -9.67 22.26
CA GLN A 415 -3.10 -9.12 22.74
C GLN A 415 -3.39 -7.72 22.15
N CYS A 416 -2.40 -6.81 22.15
CA CYS A 416 -2.56 -5.48 21.53
C CYS A 416 -2.91 -5.57 20.04
N TYR A 417 -2.25 -6.48 19.30
CA TYR A 417 -2.56 -6.71 17.87
C TYR A 417 -3.99 -7.23 17.70
N LYS A 418 -4.41 -8.19 18.54
CA LYS A 418 -5.76 -8.74 18.53
C LYS A 418 -6.81 -7.65 18.79
N GLU A 419 -6.65 -6.86 19.86
CA GLU A 419 -7.56 -5.76 20.21
C GLU A 419 -7.64 -4.71 19.10
N PHE A 420 -6.51 -4.39 18.48
CA PHE A 420 -6.46 -3.48 17.34
C PHE A 420 -7.29 -4.02 16.16
N CYS A 421 -7.09 -5.28 15.75
CA CYS A 421 -7.86 -5.89 14.66
C CYS A 421 -9.36 -5.97 14.99
N GLU A 422 -9.71 -6.37 16.21
CA GLU A 422 -11.10 -6.40 16.68
C GLU A 422 -11.75 -5.00 16.63
N SER A 423 -11.02 -3.95 17.01
CA SER A 423 -11.51 -2.56 16.94
C SER A 423 -11.77 -2.08 15.50
N LYS A 424 -11.15 -2.73 14.52
CA LYS A 424 -11.30 -2.45 13.08
C LYS A 424 -12.19 -3.47 12.37
N GLU A 425 -12.74 -4.44 13.09
CA GLU A 425 -13.53 -5.54 12.52
C GLU A 425 -12.77 -6.35 11.45
N TRP A 426 -11.45 -6.52 11.63
CA TRP A 426 -10.59 -7.27 10.72
C TRP A 426 -10.46 -8.73 11.15
N THR A 427 -10.52 -9.65 10.18
CA THR A 427 -10.27 -11.08 10.42
C THR A 427 -8.77 -11.33 10.57
N ILE A 428 -8.38 -11.98 11.69
CA ILE A 428 -6.98 -12.32 11.97
C ILE A 428 -6.74 -13.75 11.49
N THR A 429 -5.82 -13.91 10.51
CA THR A 429 -5.37 -15.23 10.05
C THR A 429 -4.14 -15.70 10.83
N THR A 430 -3.23 -14.79 11.14
CA THR A 430 -2.01 -15.08 11.91
C THR A 430 -1.81 -14.06 13.01
N LEU A 431 -1.78 -14.53 14.26
CA LEU A 431 -1.58 -13.67 15.43
C LEU A 431 -0.11 -13.25 15.53
N ARG A 432 0.14 -11.94 15.44
CA ARG A 432 1.48 -11.36 15.51
C ARG A 432 1.91 -11.18 16.97
N ASP A 433 3.08 -11.67 17.30
CA ASP A 433 3.69 -11.64 18.64
C ASP A 433 5.08 -10.96 18.63
N ALA A 434 5.87 -11.13 19.70
CA ALA A 434 7.21 -10.55 19.78
C ALA A 434 8.18 -11.05 18.69
N ARG A 435 7.95 -12.22 18.09
CA ARG A 435 8.74 -12.71 16.95
C ARG A 435 8.54 -11.81 15.73
N TYR A 436 7.29 -11.43 15.48
CA TYR A 436 6.98 -10.47 14.41
C TYR A 436 7.64 -9.11 14.68
N VAL A 437 7.50 -8.59 15.92
CA VAL A 437 8.11 -7.31 16.33
C VAL A 437 9.63 -7.33 16.15
N LEU A 438 10.29 -8.43 16.52
CA LEU A 438 11.74 -8.63 16.33
C LEU A 438 12.12 -8.50 14.85
N MET A 439 11.50 -9.29 13.96
CA MET A 439 11.82 -9.31 12.54
C MET A 439 11.50 -7.97 11.86
N HIS A 440 10.35 -7.39 12.18
CA HIS A 440 9.88 -6.13 11.63
C HIS A 440 10.78 -4.96 12.03
N THR A 441 11.12 -4.87 13.32
CA THR A 441 12.04 -3.82 13.82
C THR A 441 13.43 -3.95 13.22
N PHE A 442 13.96 -5.19 13.13
CA PHE A 442 15.23 -5.47 12.47
C PHE A 442 15.22 -5.02 10.99
N ALA A 443 14.15 -5.31 10.26
CA ALA A 443 13.98 -4.87 8.87
C ALA A 443 14.06 -3.34 8.76
N HIS A 444 13.36 -2.61 9.63
CA HIS A 444 13.36 -1.14 9.64
C HIS A 444 14.74 -0.55 9.92
N LEU A 445 15.45 -1.07 10.92
CA LEU A 445 16.78 -0.60 11.26
C LEU A 445 17.76 -0.81 10.10
N LEU A 446 17.68 -1.98 9.41
CA LEU A 446 18.51 -2.24 8.24
C LEU A 446 18.12 -1.38 7.04
N ILE A 447 16.83 -1.14 6.77
CA ILE A 447 16.39 -0.25 5.67
C ILE A 447 16.99 1.14 5.83
N LYS A 448 17.04 1.69 7.05
CA LYS A 448 17.65 2.99 7.30
C LYS A 448 19.14 2.99 6.91
N GLN A 449 19.91 2.00 7.34
CA GLN A 449 21.34 1.89 7.02
C GLN A 449 21.58 1.60 5.53
N MET A 450 20.81 0.68 4.92
CA MET A 450 20.89 0.39 3.50
C MET A 450 20.57 1.61 2.64
N SER A 451 19.58 2.42 3.05
CA SER A 451 19.25 3.68 2.37
C SER A 451 20.43 4.66 2.37
N MET A 452 21.09 4.83 3.51
CA MET A 452 22.27 5.69 3.62
C MET A 452 23.45 5.16 2.79
N ALA A 453 23.71 3.86 2.84
CA ALA A 453 24.84 3.25 2.16
C ALA A 453 24.66 3.16 0.64
N SER A 454 23.45 2.92 0.14
CA SER A 454 23.17 2.77 -1.29
C SER A 454 22.80 4.09 -2.00
N GLY A 455 22.43 5.12 -1.25
CA GLY A 455 21.88 6.36 -1.80
C GLY A 455 20.43 6.24 -2.30
N TYR A 456 19.77 5.09 -2.13
CA TYR A 456 18.33 4.97 -2.34
C TYR A 456 17.59 5.77 -1.27
N SER A 457 16.45 6.35 -1.64
CA SER A 457 15.53 6.90 -0.66
C SER A 457 14.96 5.77 0.22
N SER A 458 14.72 6.03 1.50
CA SER A 458 14.10 5.05 2.42
C SER A 458 12.71 4.58 1.96
N SER A 459 12.04 5.34 1.10
CA SER A 459 10.78 4.94 0.46
C SER A 459 10.96 4.03 -0.76
N ALA A 460 12.19 3.87 -1.27
CA ALA A 460 12.49 3.01 -2.41
C ALA A 460 12.85 1.58 -1.99
N ILE A 461 13.34 1.39 -0.76
CA ILE A 461 13.60 0.07 -0.19
C ILE A 461 12.37 -0.35 0.60
N ARG A 462 11.86 -1.54 0.32
CA ARG A 462 10.67 -2.12 0.94
C ARG A 462 11.02 -3.34 1.75
N GLU A 463 10.17 -3.63 2.70
CA GLU A 463 10.20 -4.90 3.42
C GLU A 463 9.10 -5.84 2.94
N ARG A 464 9.33 -7.14 3.15
CA ARG A 464 8.35 -8.19 3.08
C ARG A 464 8.64 -9.19 4.20
N ILE A 465 7.72 -9.29 5.14
CA ILE A 465 7.88 -10.13 6.34
C ILE A 465 7.24 -11.48 6.09
N TYR A 466 8.04 -12.53 6.24
CA TYR A 466 7.59 -13.92 6.20
C TYR A 466 7.49 -14.43 7.63
N PHE A 467 6.26 -14.43 8.14
CA PHE A 467 5.96 -14.78 9.52
C PHE A 467 4.85 -15.83 9.58
N GLY A 468 5.07 -16.89 10.35
CA GLY A 468 4.13 -18.00 10.51
C GLY A 468 4.79 -19.17 11.23
N ASP A 469 4.11 -20.31 11.27
CA ASP A 469 4.64 -21.50 11.93
C ASP A 469 5.90 -22.05 11.25
N ASP A 470 5.97 -21.99 9.93
CA ASP A 470 7.10 -22.46 9.14
C ASP A 470 7.89 -21.34 8.46
N MET A 471 7.59 -20.08 8.78
CA MET A 471 8.24 -18.92 8.18
C MET A 471 8.87 -18.03 9.26
N SER A 472 10.13 -17.67 9.08
CA SER A 472 10.85 -16.75 9.96
C SER A 472 11.92 -15.98 9.17
N GLY A 473 11.50 -14.95 8.41
CA GLY A 473 12.43 -14.22 7.57
C GLY A 473 11.93 -12.87 7.11
N VAL A 474 12.85 -12.06 6.63
CA VAL A 474 12.58 -10.75 6.04
C VAL A 474 13.25 -10.63 4.68
N LEU A 475 12.55 -10.10 3.71
CA LEU A 475 13.08 -9.69 2.42
C LEU A 475 13.10 -8.17 2.36
N LEU A 476 14.29 -7.60 2.22
CA LEU A 476 14.49 -6.17 1.95
C LEU A 476 14.78 -6.02 0.47
N TYR A 477 13.96 -5.26 -0.26
CA TYR A 477 14.08 -5.21 -1.71
C TYR A 477 13.76 -3.83 -2.26
N THR A 478 14.31 -3.54 -3.42
CA THR A 478 13.96 -2.36 -4.20
C THR A 478 13.48 -2.79 -5.57
N GLY A 479 12.74 -1.92 -6.23
CA GLY A 479 12.26 -2.20 -7.57
C GLY A 479 11.81 -0.94 -8.30
N SER A 480 11.98 -0.96 -9.62
CA SER A 480 11.53 0.07 -10.54
C SER A 480 10.56 -0.52 -11.56
N SER A 481 9.57 0.28 -11.96
CA SER A 481 8.70 -0.07 -13.09
C SER A 481 9.41 0.06 -14.43
N ASP A 482 10.53 0.78 -14.48
CA ASP A 482 11.33 0.97 -15.68
C ASP A 482 12.36 -0.17 -15.80
N LYS A 483 12.38 -0.85 -16.93
CA LYS A 483 13.27 -2.00 -17.21
C LYS A 483 14.78 -1.69 -17.16
N GLU A 484 15.15 -0.42 -17.05
CA GLU A 484 16.51 0.09 -17.13
C GLU A 484 17.12 0.49 -15.78
N GLY A 485 16.49 0.14 -14.66
CA GLY A 485 17.07 0.38 -13.33
C GLY A 485 18.41 -0.35 -13.20
N SER A 486 19.49 0.35 -12.93
CA SER A 486 20.75 -0.25 -12.55
C SER A 486 20.53 -0.97 -11.25
N LEU A 487 20.52 -2.26 -11.33
CA LEU A 487 20.38 -3.12 -10.19
C LEU A 487 21.78 -3.60 -9.81
N GLY A 488 22.03 -3.75 -8.54
CA GLY A 488 23.32 -4.17 -8.02
C GLY A 488 23.69 -3.48 -6.72
N GLY A 489 23.17 -2.27 -6.47
CA GLY A 489 23.52 -1.51 -5.28
C GLY A 489 22.99 -2.12 -3.99
N LEU A 490 21.75 -2.62 -3.98
CA LEU A 490 21.17 -3.23 -2.79
C LEU A 490 21.68 -4.67 -2.56
N VAL A 491 21.84 -5.43 -3.63
CA VAL A 491 22.36 -6.82 -3.57
C VAL A 491 23.80 -6.85 -3.05
N GLU A 492 24.63 -5.90 -3.43
CA GLU A 492 26.00 -5.80 -2.92
C GLU A 492 26.05 -5.54 -1.42
N LEU A 493 25.09 -4.81 -0.87
CA LEU A 493 24.94 -4.61 0.58
C LEU A 493 24.54 -5.90 1.32
N GLY A 494 24.03 -6.90 0.61
CA GLY A 494 23.74 -8.24 1.14
C GLY A 494 24.97 -9.14 1.26
N ASN A 495 26.12 -8.76 0.72
CA ASN A 495 27.38 -9.47 1.01
C ASN A 495 27.66 -9.46 2.49
N ILE A 496 28.08 -10.59 3.05
CA ILE A 496 28.24 -10.77 4.50
C ILE A 496 29.15 -9.69 5.12
N SER A 497 30.22 -9.29 4.43
CA SER A 497 31.14 -8.24 4.91
C SER A 497 30.44 -6.86 5.01
N GLN A 498 29.61 -6.52 4.04
CA GLN A 498 28.85 -5.27 4.04
C GLN A 498 27.68 -5.33 5.03
N LEU A 499 26.95 -6.44 5.04
CA LEU A 499 25.83 -6.65 5.95
C LEU A 499 26.26 -6.58 7.42
N ARG A 500 27.47 -7.09 7.75
CA ARG A 500 28.07 -6.94 9.07
C ARG A 500 28.20 -5.48 9.49
N ILE A 501 28.74 -4.65 8.61
CA ILE A 501 28.90 -3.20 8.87
C ILE A 501 27.54 -2.54 9.08
N LEU A 502 26.58 -2.84 8.19
CA LEU A 502 25.22 -2.29 8.28
C LEU A 502 24.51 -2.70 9.57
N MET A 503 24.65 -3.96 10.00
CA MET A 503 24.08 -4.43 11.26
C MET A 503 24.72 -3.73 12.46
N ARG A 504 26.06 -3.59 12.47
CA ARG A 504 26.77 -2.86 13.53
C ARG A 504 26.23 -1.43 13.65
N ASP A 505 26.20 -0.71 12.53
CA ASP A 505 25.78 0.70 12.50
C ASP A 505 24.29 0.84 12.88
N ALA A 506 23.44 -0.08 12.42
CA ALA A 506 22.03 -0.15 12.77
C ALA A 506 21.83 -0.37 14.29
N PHE A 507 22.60 -1.29 14.87
CA PHE A 507 22.51 -1.58 16.29
C PHE A 507 23.06 -0.42 17.15
N GLN A 508 24.16 0.20 16.75
CA GLN A 508 24.71 1.36 17.43
C GLN A 508 23.72 2.54 17.43
N GLU A 509 23.11 2.84 16.28
CA GLU A 509 22.09 3.90 16.19
C GLU A 509 20.85 3.58 17.04
N ALA A 510 20.49 2.30 17.17
CA ALA A 510 19.31 1.88 17.90
C ALA A 510 19.47 1.93 19.45
N LEU A 511 20.70 1.98 19.97
CA LEU A 511 20.95 2.04 21.42
C LEU A 511 20.36 3.28 22.08
N VAL A 512 20.34 4.42 21.38
CA VAL A 512 19.91 5.71 21.92
C VAL A 512 18.94 6.38 20.93
N CYS A 513 17.90 7.01 21.43
CA CYS A 513 16.98 7.81 20.65
C CYS A 513 16.96 9.25 21.12
N THR A 514 16.89 10.20 20.20
CA THR A 514 16.80 11.64 20.54
C THR A 514 15.53 11.99 21.34
N ASN A 515 14.52 11.11 21.33
CA ASN A 515 13.28 11.25 22.10
C ASN A 515 13.28 10.44 23.41
N ASP A 516 14.43 9.91 23.86
CA ASP A 516 14.51 9.30 25.19
C ASP A 516 14.44 10.39 26.28
N PRO A 517 13.82 10.14 27.44
CA PRO A 517 13.29 8.85 27.90
C PRO A 517 11.87 8.49 27.44
N GLU A 518 11.15 9.38 26.74
CA GLU A 518 9.75 9.11 26.34
C GLU A 518 9.64 7.91 25.40
N CYS A 519 10.52 7.84 24.39
CA CYS A 519 10.56 6.71 23.46
C CYS A 519 10.95 5.41 24.16
N LEU A 520 11.92 5.46 25.07
CA LEU A 520 12.39 4.33 25.87
C LEU A 520 11.26 3.72 26.72
N ASN A 521 10.45 4.58 27.35
CA ASN A 521 9.38 4.19 28.25
C ASN A 521 8.08 3.80 27.55
N ASN A 522 8.03 3.94 26.22
CA ASN A 522 6.85 3.54 25.47
C ASN A 522 6.64 2.02 25.56
N THR A 523 5.40 1.63 25.81
CA THR A 523 5.00 0.22 25.93
C THR A 523 3.71 -0.03 25.14
N PRO A 524 3.57 -1.22 24.53
CA PRO A 524 2.35 -1.55 23.80
C PRO A 524 1.13 -1.52 24.76
N ALA A 525 0.09 -0.75 24.38
CA ALA A 525 -1.17 -0.67 25.14
C ALA A 525 -2.30 -0.13 24.26
N GLY A 526 -3.47 -0.77 24.27
CA GLY A 526 -4.63 -0.37 23.50
C GLY A 526 -4.31 -0.22 22.00
N ASN A 527 -4.60 0.94 21.43
CA ASN A 527 -4.33 1.23 20.01
C ASN A 527 -2.84 1.46 19.69
N ASN A 528 -1.98 1.63 20.69
CA ASN A 528 -0.54 1.74 20.50
C ASN A 528 0.09 0.34 20.59
N SER A 529 0.46 -0.21 19.44
CA SER A 529 1.14 -1.51 19.36
C SER A 529 2.66 -1.42 19.34
N ASN A 530 3.25 -0.21 19.44
CA ASN A 530 4.68 0.00 19.47
C ASN A 530 5.23 -0.04 20.91
N GLY A 531 6.42 -0.61 21.06
CA GLY A 531 7.28 -0.43 22.21
C GLY A 531 8.22 0.77 22.03
N ALA A 532 9.49 0.66 22.38
CA ALA A 532 10.50 1.71 22.20
C ALA A 532 10.78 1.98 20.72
N ALA A 533 9.87 2.67 20.06
CA ALA A 533 9.94 3.02 18.63
C ALA A 533 9.24 4.35 18.34
N CYS A 534 9.90 5.20 17.55
CA CYS A 534 9.35 6.48 17.10
C CYS A 534 9.93 6.89 15.74
N HIS A 535 9.48 8.03 15.19
CA HIS A 535 9.97 8.56 13.92
C HIS A 535 11.49 8.79 13.89
N SER A 536 12.09 9.11 15.02
CA SER A 536 13.55 9.36 15.08
C SER A 536 14.38 8.08 15.02
N CYS A 537 13.93 6.98 15.63
CA CYS A 537 14.71 5.74 15.73
C CYS A 537 14.31 4.64 14.74
N CYS A 538 13.04 4.23 14.69
CA CYS A 538 12.63 2.99 14.01
C CYS A 538 11.73 3.18 12.81
N MET A 539 10.88 4.23 12.77
CA MET A 539 9.89 4.36 11.71
C MET A 539 10.52 4.73 10.37
N ILE A 540 9.99 4.16 9.30
CA ILE A 540 10.37 4.42 7.90
C ILE A 540 9.17 5.01 7.14
N SER A 541 9.33 5.26 5.84
CA SER A 541 8.20 5.67 4.99
C SER A 541 7.07 4.62 5.03
N GLU A 542 5.83 5.05 5.24
CA GLU A 542 4.67 4.14 5.30
C GLU A 542 4.51 3.31 4.02
N THR A 543 4.94 3.83 2.87
CA THR A 543 4.90 3.11 1.59
C THR A 543 5.93 1.99 1.47
N ALA A 544 6.92 1.95 2.37
CA ALA A 544 7.98 0.95 2.44
C ALA A 544 7.69 -0.14 3.47
N CYS A 545 6.84 0.16 4.45
CA CYS A 545 6.46 -0.75 5.54
C CYS A 545 5.17 -1.52 5.23
N GLU A 546 5.18 -2.83 5.40
CA GLU A 546 3.98 -3.68 5.25
C GLU A 546 2.94 -3.45 6.36
N ASN A 547 3.31 -2.89 7.51
CA ASN A 547 2.43 -2.81 8.69
C ASN A 547 2.17 -1.36 9.18
N GLY A 548 2.41 -0.36 8.33
CA GLY A 548 2.14 1.05 8.66
C GLY A 548 2.87 1.54 9.92
N ASN A 549 4.13 1.13 10.13
CA ASN A 549 4.97 1.47 11.28
C ASN A 549 4.38 1.03 12.64
N ARG A 550 3.60 -0.03 12.67
CA ARG A 550 3.04 -0.63 13.89
C ARG A 550 3.83 -1.85 14.30
N MET A 551 3.82 -2.21 15.59
CA MET A 551 4.53 -3.36 16.14
C MET A 551 6.05 -3.27 15.95
N LEU A 552 6.64 -2.19 16.41
CA LEU A 552 8.08 -1.92 16.42
C LEU A 552 8.58 -1.75 17.84
N ASP A 553 9.77 -2.28 18.16
CA ASP A 553 10.42 -2.11 19.47
C ASP A 553 11.93 -2.37 19.36
N ARG A 554 12.75 -1.31 19.43
CA ARG A 554 14.21 -1.43 19.41
C ARG A 554 14.76 -2.14 20.65
N GLY A 555 14.02 -2.17 21.77
CA GLY A 555 14.42 -2.89 22.98
C GLY A 555 14.41 -4.42 22.83
N LEU A 556 13.73 -4.96 21.80
CA LEU A 556 13.87 -6.37 21.44
C LEU A 556 15.08 -6.64 20.54
N ILE A 557 15.70 -5.62 19.95
CA ILE A 557 16.85 -5.71 19.06
C ILE A 557 18.15 -5.51 19.84
N VAL A 558 18.28 -4.37 20.54
CA VAL A 558 19.52 -3.96 21.21
C VAL A 558 19.29 -3.70 22.71
N PRO A 559 20.35 -3.86 23.55
CA PRO A 559 20.25 -3.64 25.00
C PRO A 559 20.09 -2.15 25.31
N ILE A 560 18.83 -1.69 25.47
CA ILE A 560 18.52 -0.33 25.90
C ILE A 560 18.37 -0.26 27.42
N ASP A 561 18.56 0.93 28.00
CA ASP A 561 18.57 1.16 29.44
C ASP A 561 17.30 0.60 30.15
N GLY A 562 17.52 -0.23 31.17
CA GLY A 562 16.47 -0.90 31.95
C GLY A 562 15.78 -2.08 31.23
N ARG A 563 16.19 -2.44 30.00
CA ARG A 563 15.64 -3.54 29.20
C ARG A 563 16.70 -4.42 28.53
N GLU A 564 17.92 -4.39 29.06
CA GLU A 564 19.12 -5.03 28.46
C GLU A 564 18.96 -6.54 28.26
N ASP A 565 18.18 -7.20 29.13
CA ASP A 565 17.95 -8.65 29.04
C ASP A 565 16.83 -9.04 28.08
N GLN A 566 16.13 -8.07 27.51
CA GLN A 566 15.10 -8.31 26.49
C GLN A 566 15.68 -8.37 25.07
N ALA A 567 16.89 -7.84 24.86
CA ALA A 567 17.50 -7.72 23.55
C ALA A 567 17.96 -9.08 22.99
N TYR A 568 17.41 -9.44 21.83
CA TYR A 568 17.76 -10.68 21.12
C TYR A 568 19.23 -10.67 20.65
N PHE A 569 19.72 -9.54 20.15
CA PHE A 569 21.07 -9.41 19.62
C PHE A 569 22.11 -8.90 20.64
N LYS A 570 21.82 -8.96 21.95
CA LYS A 570 22.73 -8.44 23.00
C LYS A 570 24.19 -8.87 22.81
N ALA A 571 24.44 -10.17 22.68
CA ALA A 571 25.80 -10.68 22.51
C ALA A 571 26.40 -10.33 21.14
N LEU A 572 25.59 -10.31 20.08
CA LEU A 572 26.05 -9.92 18.74
C LEU A 572 26.44 -8.43 18.67
N VAL A 573 25.75 -7.55 19.39
CA VAL A 573 26.12 -6.12 19.49
C VAL A 573 27.54 -5.97 20.08
N GLU A 574 27.83 -6.70 21.14
CA GLU A 574 29.16 -6.69 21.78
C GLU A 574 30.23 -7.24 20.83
N GLU A 575 29.94 -8.35 20.14
CA GLU A 575 30.90 -9.00 19.23
C GLU A 575 31.19 -8.13 17.99
N LEU A 576 30.19 -7.51 17.39
CA LEU A 576 30.37 -6.62 16.23
C LEU A 576 31.21 -5.38 16.58
N CYS A 577 31.08 -4.86 17.80
CA CYS A 577 31.91 -3.75 18.28
C CYS A 577 33.38 -4.17 18.50
N GLN A 578 33.64 -5.42 18.89
CA GLN A 578 34.98 -5.92 19.12
C GLN A 578 35.73 -6.29 17.83
N LEU A 579 35.01 -6.74 16.78
CA LEU A 579 35.61 -7.12 15.50
C LEU A 579 36.22 -5.94 14.72
N ASP A 580 35.85 -4.71 15.05
CA ASP A 580 36.34 -3.49 14.40
C ASP A 580 37.26 -2.64 15.30
N ALA A 581 37.58 -3.10 16.54
CA ALA A 581 38.54 -2.49 17.45
C ALA A 581 39.94 -3.10 17.26
#